data_d1a3a2442edebb16649a2e903baf1ff8
#
_entry.id   d1a3a2442edebb16649a2e903baf1ff8
#
_cell.length_a   1.000
_cell.length_b   1.000
_cell.length_c   1.000
_cell.angle_alpha   90.00
_cell.angle_beta   90.00
_cell.angle_gamma   90.00
#
_symmetry.space_group_name_H-M   'P 1'
#
loop_
_entity.id
_entity.type
_entity.pdbx_description
1 polymer ?
#
loop_
_entity_poly.entity_id
_entity_poly.type
_entity_poly.pdbx_seq_one_letter_code
_entity_poly.pdbx_strand_id
1 'polypeptide(L)'
;HVEIIANDQGNRTTPSYVSFNAGERLIGDAAKSSAANNPTNTVFDAKRLIGQKFSDPKLQDDLKHLSYRVISKDDKPTIRVDVNGEDRDFAPEEISSMVLSKMKEIAEAYIGETVTDAVITVPAYFNDSQRQATKDAGAIAGLNILRIINEPTAAAIAYGLDKQSQKERNVLIFDCGGKNSASCGSNPPILAY
;
A
#
# COMPACT_ATOMS: atom_id res chain seq x y z
N HIS A 1 11.94 10.76 -17.23
CA HIS A 1 11.24 11.78 -16.47
C HIS A 1 10.15 11.09 -15.66
N VAL A 2 10.04 11.41 -14.38
CA VAL A 2 8.98 10.91 -13.48
C VAL A 2 7.94 12.01 -13.36
N GLU A 3 6.67 11.67 -13.60
CA GLU A 3 5.54 12.59 -13.48
C GLU A 3 4.52 12.01 -12.52
N ILE A 4 3.97 12.84 -11.65
CA ILE A 4 2.91 12.46 -10.73
C ILE A 4 1.57 12.74 -11.40
N ILE A 5 0.85 11.70 -11.77
CA ILE A 5 -0.45 11.78 -12.40
C ILE A 5 -1.58 11.94 -11.37
N ALA A 6 -2.65 12.63 -11.77
CA ALA A 6 -3.84 12.79 -10.93
C ALA A 6 -4.78 11.59 -11.11
N ASN A 7 -5.50 11.24 -10.05
CA ASN A 7 -6.57 10.25 -10.10
C ASN A 7 -7.88 10.83 -10.69
N ASP A 8 -8.92 10.02 -10.75
CA ASP A 8 -10.26 10.40 -11.26
C ASP A 8 -10.95 11.52 -10.45
N GLN A 9 -10.48 11.80 -9.24
CA GLN A 9 -10.94 12.92 -8.40
C GLN A 9 -10.05 14.17 -8.52
N GLY A 10 -9.04 14.15 -9.39
CA GLY A 10 -8.06 15.22 -9.55
C GLY A 10 -6.97 15.26 -8.47
N ASN A 11 -6.95 14.29 -7.56
CA ASN A 11 -5.95 14.21 -6.50
C ASN A 11 -4.67 13.52 -6.99
N ARG A 12 -3.50 14.02 -6.58
CA ARG A 12 -2.19 13.41 -6.88
C ARG A 12 -1.80 12.30 -5.91
N THR A 13 -2.66 12.00 -4.94
CA THR A 13 -2.54 10.89 -4.00
C THR A 13 -3.85 10.12 -3.98
N THR A 14 -3.77 8.79 -3.90
CA THR A 14 -4.94 7.92 -3.79
C THR A 14 -4.85 7.15 -2.48
N PRO A 15 -5.84 7.29 -1.57
CA PRO A 15 -5.83 6.56 -0.31
C PRO A 15 -5.87 5.05 -0.54
N SER A 16 -5.08 4.29 0.22
CA SER A 16 -5.10 2.82 0.21
C SER A 16 -6.28 2.30 1.04
N TYR A 17 -7.48 2.57 0.58
CA TYR A 17 -8.75 2.19 1.19
C TYR A 17 -9.58 1.36 0.23
N VAL A 18 -10.20 0.29 0.76
CA VAL A 18 -11.17 -0.54 0.04
C VAL A 18 -12.40 -0.70 0.91
N SER A 19 -13.58 -0.33 0.42
CA SER A 19 -14.85 -0.46 1.13
C SER A 19 -15.80 -1.39 0.38
N PHE A 20 -16.39 -2.32 1.11
CA PHE A 20 -17.37 -3.27 0.59
C PHE A 20 -18.76 -2.82 1.02
N ASN A 21 -19.51 -2.28 0.08
CA ASN A 21 -20.89 -1.87 0.26
C ASN A 21 -21.84 -2.87 -0.41
N ALA A 22 -23.14 -2.77 -0.12
CA ALA A 22 -24.14 -3.63 -0.73
C ALA A 22 -24.08 -3.53 -2.28
N GLY A 23 -23.51 -4.55 -2.93
CA GLY A 23 -23.40 -4.66 -4.38
C GLY A 23 -22.25 -3.90 -5.04
N GLU A 24 -21.43 -3.14 -4.29
CA GLU A 24 -20.37 -2.32 -4.86
C GLU A 24 -19.09 -2.40 -4.02
N ARG A 25 -17.94 -2.39 -4.71
CA ARG A 25 -16.61 -2.25 -4.09
C ARG A 25 -16.03 -0.88 -4.44
N LEU A 26 -15.84 -0.05 -3.43
CA LEU A 26 -15.22 1.26 -3.57
C LEU A 26 -13.72 1.17 -3.27
N ILE A 27 -12.90 1.96 -3.97
CA ILE A 27 -11.44 2.02 -3.77
C ILE A 27 -11.00 3.49 -3.76
N GLY A 28 -9.98 3.80 -2.97
CA GLY A 28 -9.39 5.14 -2.93
C GLY A 28 -10.23 6.16 -2.15
N ASP A 29 -10.41 7.35 -2.69
CA ASP A 29 -11.12 8.46 -2.03
C ASP A 29 -12.58 8.13 -1.71
N ALA A 30 -13.28 7.44 -2.60
CA ALA A 30 -14.66 6.99 -2.37
C ALA A 30 -14.75 6.02 -1.18
N ALA A 31 -13.84 5.04 -1.10
CA ALA A 31 -13.77 4.11 0.02
C ALA A 31 -13.45 4.84 1.34
N LYS A 32 -12.52 5.79 1.32
CA LYS A 32 -12.17 6.59 2.49
C LYS A 32 -13.34 7.43 2.99
N SER A 33 -14.11 8.01 2.10
CA SER A 33 -15.32 8.77 2.44
C SER A 33 -16.41 7.88 3.05
N SER A 34 -16.50 6.63 2.62
CA SER A 34 -17.42 5.62 3.16
C SER A 34 -17.04 5.13 4.56
N ALA A 35 -15.79 5.27 4.98
CA ALA A 35 -15.27 4.68 6.23
C ALA A 35 -16.04 5.11 7.49
N ALA A 36 -16.56 6.33 7.55
CA ALA A 36 -17.32 6.83 8.68
C ALA A 36 -18.68 6.10 8.84
N ASN A 37 -19.30 5.74 7.73
CA ASN A 37 -20.64 5.11 7.71
C ASN A 37 -20.55 3.56 7.62
N ASN A 38 -19.44 3.03 7.17
CA ASN A 38 -19.22 1.58 6.99
C ASN A 38 -17.83 1.14 7.51
N PRO A 39 -17.52 1.40 8.79
CA PRO A 39 -16.17 1.18 9.34
C PRO A 39 -15.76 -0.28 9.37
N THR A 40 -16.68 -1.20 9.61
CA THR A 40 -16.41 -2.65 9.74
C THR A 40 -16.10 -3.33 8.40
N ASN A 41 -16.55 -2.73 7.29
CA ASN A 41 -16.37 -3.22 5.93
C ASN A 41 -15.49 -2.30 5.07
N THR A 42 -14.80 -1.36 5.71
CA THR A 42 -13.82 -0.49 5.06
C THR A 42 -12.42 -0.83 5.55
N VAL A 43 -11.65 -1.40 4.65
CA VAL A 43 -10.28 -1.88 4.91
C VAL A 43 -9.29 -0.77 4.57
N PHE A 44 -8.39 -0.50 5.50
CA PHE A 44 -7.25 0.41 5.34
C PHE A 44 -6.03 -0.20 6.04
N ASP A 45 -4.85 0.35 5.81
CA ASP A 45 -3.59 -0.14 6.40
C ASP A 45 -3.30 -1.63 6.15
N ALA A 46 -3.83 -2.22 5.06
CA ALA A 46 -3.53 -3.61 4.68
C ALA A 46 -2.01 -3.86 4.54
N LYS A 47 -1.24 -2.81 4.26
CA LYS A 47 0.22 -2.81 4.23
C LYS A 47 0.87 -3.23 5.56
N ARG A 48 0.19 -3.03 6.70
CA ARG A 48 0.67 -3.49 8.03
C ARG A 48 0.44 -4.98 8.25
N LEU A 49 -0.49 -5.58 7.50
CA LEU A 49 -0.85 -7.00 7.62
C LEU A 49 -0.07 -7.87 6.63
N ILE A 50 0.32 -7.31 5.48
CA ILE A 50 0.87 -8.06 4.35
C ILE A 50 2.19 -8.76 4.73
N GLY A 51 2.30 -10.06 4.43
CA GLY A 51 3.48 -10.88 4.69
C GLY A 51 3.84 -11.07 6.16
N GLN A 52 2.96 -10.70 7.09
CA GLN A 52 3.15 -10.86 8.54
C GLN A 52 2.59 -12.19 9.04
N LYS A 53 3.07 -12.65 10.21
CA LYS A 53 2.44 -13.74 10.96
C LYS A 53 1.39 -13.18 11.89
N PHE A 54 0.25 -13.87 12.00
CA PHE A 54 -0.82 -13.42 12.89
C PHE A 54 -0.39 -13.41 14.35
N SER A 55 0.47 -14.35 14.75
CA SER A 55 1.01 -14.46 16.11
C SER A 55 2.06 -13.39 16.47
N ASP A 56 2.48 -12.53 15.52
CA ASP A 56 3.48 -11.49 15.78
C ASP A 56 2.94 -10.46 16.80
N PRO A 57 3.64 -10.21 17.93
CA PRO A 57 3.19 -9.27 18.95
C PRO A 57 2.95 -7.85 18.42
N LYS A 58 3.77 -7.38 17.48
CA LYS A 58 3.62 -6.06 16.87
C LYS A 58 2.33 -5.99 16.05
N LEU A 59 2.04 -7.05 15.29
CA LEU A 59 0.79 -7.14 14.56
C LEU A 59 -0.40 -7.13 15.50
N GLN A 60 -0.36 -7.88 16.62
CA GLN A 60 -1.43 -7.91 17.61
C GLN A 60 -1.71 -6.53 18.23
N ASP A 61 -0.69 -5.68 18.36
CA ASP A 61 -0.90 -4.29 18.80
C ASP A 61 -1.53 -3.44 17.69
N ASP A 62 -1.10 -3.59 16.45
CA ASP A 62 -1.69 -2.88 15.31
C ASP A 62 -3.17 -3.24 15.11
N LEU A 63 -3.57 -4.50 15.33
CA LEU A 63 -4.96 -4.96 15.20
C LEU A 63 -5.94 -4.21 16.11
N LYS A 64 -5.49 -3.71 17.27
CA LYS A 64 -6.34 -2.95 18.21
C LYS A 64 -6.84 -1.62 17.64
N HIS A 65 -6.19 -1.12 16.60
CA HIS A 65 -6.50 0.16 15.98
C HIS A 65 -7.32 0.03 14.69
N LEU A 66 -7.59 -1.20 14.25
CA LEU A 66 -8.38 -1.46 13.05
C LEU A 66 -9.87 -1.51 13.39
N SER A 67 -10.70 -0.89 12.52
CA SER A 67 -12.15 -0.90 12.67
C SER A 67 -12.82 -2.14 12.04
N TYR A 68 -12.10 -2.85 11.19
CA TYR A 68 -12.56 -4.08 10.55
C TYR A 68 -11.97 -5.32 11.21
N ARG A 69 -12.56 -6.46 10.95
CA ARG A 69 -12.19 -7.73 11.59
C ARG A 69 -11.03 -8.40 10.87
N VAL A 70 -10.00 -8.79 11.64
CA VAL A 70 -8.89 -9.62 11.16
C VAL A 70 -8.88 -10.92 11.96
N ILE A 71 -8.81 -12.04 11.27
CA ILE A 71 -8.78 -13.39 11.85
C ILE A 71 -7.48 -14.09 11.49
N SER A 72 -7.17 -15.17 12.22
CA SER A 72 -6.05 -16.05 11.88
C SER A 72 -6.51 -17.20 10.99
N LYS A 73 -5.83 -17.41 9.88
CA LYS A 73 -5.89 -18.64 9.09
C LYS A 73 -4.47 -19.14 8.88
N ASP A 74 -4.14 -20.29 9.45
CA ASP A 74 -2.80 -20.89 9.37
C ASP A 74 -1.68 -19.91 9.75
N ASP A 75 -1.89 -19.17 10.86
CA ASP A 75 -1.01 -18.11 11.36
C ASP A 75 -0.81 -16.95 10.36
N LYS A 76 -1.72 -16.78 9.39
CA LYS A 76 -1.74 -15.64 8.46
C LYS A 76 -2.90 -14.71 8.81
N PRO A 77 -2.67 -13.39 8.85
CA PRO A 77 -3.74 -12.43 9.02
C PRO A 77 -4.68 -12.49 7.81
N THR A 78 -5.96 -12.63 8.08
CA THR A 78 -7.02 -12.70 7.06
C THR A 78 -8.10 -11.68 7.40
N ILE A 79 -8.42 -10.82 6.48
CA ILE A 79 -9.39 -9.74 6.63
C ILE A 79 -10.77 -10.30 6.36
N ARG A 80 -11.69 -10.13 7.34
CA ARG A 80 -13.08 -10.55 7.20
C ARG A 80 -14.00 -9.35 7.11
N VAL A 81 -14.81 -9.31 6.08
CA VAL A 81 -15.81 -8.27 5.81
C VAL A 81 -17.15 -8.90 5.44
N ASP A 82 -18.23 -8.19 5.71
CA ASP A 82 -19.56 -8.56 5.24
C ASP A 82 -19.75 -8.05 3.80
N VAL A 83 -20.09 -8.94 2.89
CA VAL A 83 -20.44 -8.59 1.51
C VAL A 83 -21.84 -9.12 1.21
N ASN A 84 -22.83 -8.23 1.20
CA ASN A 84 -24.24 -8.56 0.99
C ASN A 84 -24.82 -9.55 2.01
N GLY A 85 -24.44 -9.43 3.29
CA GLY A 85 -24.90 -10.30 4.36
C GLY A 85 -24.13 -11.62 4.49
N GLU A 86 -23.04 -11.79 3.73
CA GLU A 86 -22.16 -12.95 3.80
C GLU A 86 -20.77 -12.55 4.25
N ASP A 87 -20.24 -13.22 5.27
CA ASP A 87 -18.84 -13.08 5.67
C ASP A 87 -17.92 -13.53 4.53
N ARG A 88 -17.04 -12.64 4.05
CA ARG A 88 -15.99 -12.95 3.08
C ARG A 88 -14.62 -12.66 3.65
N ASP A 89 -13.71 -13.55 3.32
CA ASP A 89 -12.34 -13.53 3.80
C ASP A 89 -11.38 -13.17 2.66
N PHE A 90 -10.53 -12.17 2.92
CA PHE A 90 -9.51 -11.69 1.97
C PHE A 90 -8.13 -11.74 2.61
N ALA A 91 -7.15 -12.21 1.85
CA ALA A 91 -5.75 -12.02 2.22
C ALA A 91 -5.35 -10.54 2.07
N PRO A 92 -4.38 -10.04 2.85
CA PRO A 92 -3.87 -8.67 2.68
C PRO A 92 -3.35 -8.39 1.26
N GLU A 93 -2.81 -9.41 0.59
CA GLU A 93 -2.36 -9.37 -0.79
C GLU A 93 -3.53 -9.08 -1.75
N GLU A 94 -4.71 -9.67 -1.52
CA GLU A 94 -5.90 -9.43 -2.34
C GLU A 94 -6.42 -8.01 -2.16
N ILE A 95 -6.46 -7.48 -0.93
CA ILE A 95 -6.82 -6.08 -0.68
C ILE A 95 -5.81 -5.13 -1.35
N SER A 96 -4.52 -5.41 -1.21
CA SER A 96 -3.47 -4.62 -1.84
C SER A 96 -3.57 -4.66 -3.37
N SER A 97 -3.91 -5.81 -3.95
CA SER A 97 -4.11 -5.95 -5.39
C SER A 97 -5.28 -5.10 -5.91
N MET A 98 -6.35 -4.95 -5.13
CA MET A 98 -7.47 -4.07 -5.50
C MET A 98 -7.01 -2.61 -5.60
N VAL A 99 -6.17 -2.15 -4.66
CA VAL A 99 -5.58 -0.81 -4.72
C VAL A 99 -4.65 -0.68 -5.92
N LEU A 100 -3.79 -1.67 -6.17
CA LEU A 100 -2.89 -1.68 -7.33
C LEU A 100 -3.65 -1.70 -8.66
N SER A 101 -4.76 -2.43 -8.75
CA SER A 101 -5.64 -2.40 -9.93
C SER A 101 -6.21 -1.01 -10.17
N LYS A 102 -6.62 -0.30 -9.12
CA LYS A 102 -7.06 1.10 -9.24
C LYS A 102 -5.95 2.02 -9.72
N MET A 103 -4.72 1.84 -9.22
CA MET A 103 -3.56 2.61 -9.69
C MET A 103 -3.24 2.33 -11.15
N LYS A 104 -3.38 1.07 -11.58
CA LYS A 104 -3.25 0.67 -12.99
C LYS A 104 -4.29 1.37 -13.86
N GLU A 105 -5.58 1.34 -13.48
CA GLU A 105 -6.67 2.02 -14.18
C GLU A 105 -6.39 3.53 -14.35
N ILE A 106 -5.93 4.20 -13.27
CA ILE A 106 -5.58 5.62 -13.30
C ILE A 106 -4.44 5.88 -14.29
N ALA A 107 -3.41 5.03 -14.27
CA ALA A 107 -2.27 5.14 -15.18
C ALA A 107 -2.69 4.91 -16.64
N GLU A 108 -3.49 3.90 -16.91
CA GLU A 108 -4.01 3.58 -18.24
C GLU A 108 -4.91 4.71 -18.77
N ALA A 109 -5.76 5.29 -17.93
CA ALA A 109 -6.59 6.43 -18.30
C ALA A 109 -5.76 7.68 -18.66
N TYR A 110 -4.63 7.88 -17.98
CA TYR A 110 -3.74 9.01 -18.24
C TYR A 110 -2.88 8.81 -19.49
N ILE A 111 -2.31 7.61 -19.68
CA ILE A 111 -1.40 7.28 -20.77
C ILE A 111 -2.17 7.00 -22.06
N GLY A 112 -3.37 6.44 -21.96
CA GLY A 112 -4.19 5.99 -23.09
C GLY A 112 -3.79 4.62 -23.64
N GLU A 113 -2.91 3.89 -22.93
CA GLU A 113 -2.42 2.56 -23.30
C GLU A 113 -2.46 1.61 -22.12
N THR A 114 -2.42 0.30 -22.38
CA THR A 114 -2.39 -0.73 -21.34
C THR A 114 -1.08 -0.71 -20.57
N VAL A 115 -1.16 -0.69 -19.26
CA VAL A 115 -0.02 -0.77 -18.35
C VAL A 115 0.22 -2.21 -17.93
N THR A 116 1.36 -2.76 -18.31
CA THR A 116 1.76 -4.14 -17.99
C THR A 116 2.85 -4.23 -16.93
N ASP A 117 3.78 -3.27 -16.91
CA ASP A 117 4.96 -3.28 -16.07
C ASP A 117 4.87 -2.22 -14.96
N ALA A 118 5.33 -2.57 -13.77
CA ALA A 118 5.35 -1.65 -12.65
C ALA A 118 6.60 -1.80 -11.77
N VAL A 119 6.96 -0.71 -11.11
CA VAL A 119 7.88 -0.70 -9.96
C VAL A 119 7.07 -0.33 -8.74
N ILE A 120 7.14 -1.14 -7.68
CA ILE A 120 6.40 -0.90 -6.45
C ILE A 120 7.37 -0.49 -5.34
N THR A 121 6.97 0.49 -4.54
CA THR A 121 7.75 0.95 -3.39
C THR A 121 7.25 0.32 -2.10
N VAL A 122 8.20 0.01 -1.21
CA VAL A 122 7.92 -0.54 0.11
C VAL A 122 8.74 0.19 1.18
N PRO A 123 8.30 0.20 2.44
CA PRO A 123 9.12 0.72 3.53
C PRO A 123 10.48 0.02 3.60
N ALA A 124 11.52 0.76 3.98
CA ALA A 124 12.88 0.20 4.07
C ALA A 124 12.99 -0.96 5.08
N TYR A 125 12.14 -0.97 6.12
CA TYR A 125 12.11 -2.01 7.15
C TYR A 125 11.35 -3.29 6.75
N PHE A 126 10.72 -3.34 5.56
CA PHE A 126 10.05 -4.55 5.08
C PHE A 126 11.06 -5.70 4.96
N ASN A 127 10.70 -6.86 5.52
CA ASN A 127 11.43 -8.10 5.34
C ASN A 127 11.11 -8.76 3.99
N ASP A 128 11.81 -9.85 3.68
CA ASP A 128 11.67 -10.55 2.40
C ASP A 128 10.26 -11.12 2.18
N SER A 129 9.60 -11.62 3.24
CA SER A 129 8.22 -12.11 3.16
C SER A 129 7.24 -11.01 2.77
N GLN A 130 7.38 -9.83 3.36
CA GLN A 130 6.53 -8.67 3.04
C GLN A 130 6.79 -8.16 1.63
N ARG A 131 8.05 -8.16 1.17
CA ARG A 131 8.42 -7.79 -0.21
C ARG A 131 7.85 -8.78 -1.22
N GLN A 132 7.94 -10.08 -0.93
CA GLN A 132 7.37 -11.10 -1.80
C GLN A 132 5.85 -10.98 -1.84
N ALA A 133 5.17 -10.86 -0.71
CA ALA A 133 3.72 -10.68 -0.64
C ALA A 133 3.24 -9.41 -1.39
N THR A 134 4.04 -8.32 -1.34
CA THR A 134 3.77 -7.12 -2.14
C THR A 134 3.91 -7.39 -3.64
N LYS A 135 4.90 -8.18 -4.04
CA LYS A 135 5.08 -8.61 -5.43
C LYS A 135 3.92 -9.48 -5.90
N ASP A 136 3.47 -10.40 -5.05
CA ASP A 136 2.32 -11.28 -5.32
C ASP A 136 1.03 -10.46 -5.49
N ALA A 137 0.82 -9.43 -4.66
CA ALA A 137 -0.30 -8.51 -4.83
C ALA A 137 -0.27 -7.80 -6.20
N GLY A 138 0.91 -7.41 -6.67
CA GLY A 138 1.09 -6.87 -8.02
C GLY A 138 0.72 -7.86 -9.12
N ALA A 139 1.14 -9.12 -8.98
CA ALA A 139 0.81 -10.18 -9.92
C ALA A 139 -0.70 -10.46 -9.94
N ILE A 140 -1.38 -10.47 -8.79
CA ILE A 140 -2.84 -10.59 -8.68
C ILE A 140 -3.55 -9.43 -9.41
N ALA A 141 -2.99 -8.22 -9.36
CA ALA A 141 -3.49 -7.05 -10.09
C ALA A 141 -3.20 -7.09 -11.62
N GLY A 142 -2.56 -8.15 -12.11
CA GLY A 142 -2.20 -8.30 -13.52
C GLY A 142 -1.05 -7.38 -13.94
N LEU A 143 -0.12 -7.09 -13.01
CA LEU A 143 1.08 -6.31 -13.26
C LEU A 143 2.33 -7.19 -13.22
N ASN A 144 3.24 -7.00 -14.15
CA ASN A 144 4.59 -7.54 -14.10
C ASN A 144 5.45 -6.61 -13.23
N ILE A 145 5.85 -7.07 -12.05
CA ILE A 145 6.62 -6.25 -11.11
C ILE A 145 8.11 -6.36 -11.44
N LEU A 146 8.62 -5.34 -12.10
CA LEU A 146 10.01 -5.26 -12.53
C LEU A 146 10.97 -5.15 -11.33
N ARG A 147 10.61 -4.34 -10.33
CA ARG A 147 11.40 -4.14 -9.11
C ARG A 147 10.53 -3.78 -7.92
N ILE A 148 11.01 -4.17 -6.74
CA ILE A 148 10.58 -3.62 -5.46
C ILE A 148 11.73 -2.73 -4.95
N ILE A 149 11.45 -1.46 -4.68
CA ILE A 149 12.42 -0.49 -4.17
C ILE A 149 11.95 0.12 -2.85
N ASN A 150 12.88 0.64 -2.06
CA ASN A 150 12.52 1.29 -0.81
C ASN A 150 11.89 2.68 -1.07
N GLU A 151 10.88 3.05 -0.27
CA GLU A 151 10.19 4.33 -0.38
C GLU A 151 11.16 5.54 -0.31
N PRO A 152 12.11 5.62 0.64
CA PRO A 152 13.07 6.71 0.65
C PRO A 152 13.98 6.73 -0.59
N THR A 153 14.34 5.56 -1.13
CA THR A 153 15.11 5.47 -2.37
C THR A 153 14.31 6.03 -3.56
N ALA A 154 13.02 5.70 -3.63
CA ALA A 154 12.14 6.23 -4.67
C ALA A 154 12.01 7.76 -4.59
N ALA A 155 11.91 8.31 -3.39
CA ALA A 155 11.90 9.76 -3.17
C ALA A 155 13.20 10.41 -3.68
N ALA A 156 14.37 9.83 -3.36
CA ALA A 156 15.66 10.31 -3.84
C ALA A 156 15.72 10.34 -5.39
N ILE A 157 15.29 9.26 -6.03
CA ILE A 157 15.25 9.16 -7.50
C ILE A 157 14.29 10.19 -8.09
N ALA A 158 13.09 10.37 -7.50
CA ALA A 158 12.09 11.33 -7.96
C ALA A 158 12.61 12.78 -7.90
N TYR A 159 13.41 13.13 -6.90
CA TYR A 159 14.08 14.42 -6.82
C TYR A 159 15.32 14.54 -7.72
N GLY A 160 15.67 13.50 -8.46
CA GLY A 160 16.82 13.50 -9.37
C GLY A 160 18.17 13.58 -8.66
N LEU A 161 18.25 13.11 -7.42
CA LEU A 161 19.48 13.18 -6.61
C LEU A 161 20.59 12.28 -7.18
N ASP A 162 20.20 11.26 -7.94
CA ASP A 162 21.11 10.36 -8.68
C ASP A 162 21.82 11.06 -9.86
N LYS A 163 21.25 12.14 -10.40
CA LYS A 163 21.72 12.83 -11.61
C LYS A 163 22.52 14.12 -11.34
N GLN A 164 22.51 14.61 -10.10
CA GLN A 164 22.97 15.98 -9.80
C GLN A 164 24.47 16.13 -9.53
N SER A 165 25.25 15.06 -9.45
CA SER A 165 26.71 15.21 -9.14
C SER A 165 27.51 13.95 -9.43
N GLN A 166 28.75 14.18 -9.92
CA GLN A 166 29.81 13.13 -9.99
C GLN A 166 30.54 12.94 -8.63
N LYS A 167 30.14 13.66 -7.59
CA LYS A 167 30.74 13.56 -6.25
C LYS A 167 29.81 12.84 -5.31
N GLU A 168 30.41 11.97 -4.50
CA GLU A 168 29.72 11.28 -3.39
C GLU A 168 29.01 12.27 -2.46
N ARG A 169 27.76 12.03 -2.15
CA ARG A 169 26.92 12.86 -1.27
C ARG A 169 26.19 12.00 -0.27
N ASN A 170 26.13 12.45 0.97
CA ASN A 170 25.20 11.91 1.96
C ASN A 170 23.87 12.65 1.85
N VAL A 171 22.79 11.91 1.64
CA VAL A 171 21.43 12.45 1.52
C VAL A 171 20.59 11.89 2.65
N LEU A 172 19.98 12.77 3.44
CA LEU A 172 19.00 12.40 4.45
C LEU A 172 17.60 12.57 3.86
N ILE A 173 16.83 11.48 3.83
CA ILE A 173 15.42 11.51 3.47
C ILE A 173 14.60 11.28 4.74
N PHE A 174 13.81 12.27 5.11
CA PHE A 174 12.88 12.20 6.21
C PHE A 174 11.48 11.96 5.67
N ASP A 175 10.99 10.74 5.85
CA ASP A 175 9.63 10.34 5.49
C ASP A 175 8.86 10.06 6.78
N CYS A 176 7.92 10.94 7.12
CA CYS A 176 7.05 10.83 8.27
C CYS A 176 5.60 10.88 7.78
N GLY A 177 5.03 9.70 7.51
CA GLY A 177 3.67 9.55 7.03
C GLY A 177 2.88 8.55 7.86
N GLY A 178 1.57 8.72 7.90
CA GLY A 178 0.66 7.82 8.60
C GLY A 178 -0.11 8.49 9.72
N LYS A 179 -1.34 8.04 9.92
CA LYS A 179 -2.31 8.65 10.84
C LYS A 179 -1.99 8.47 12.32
N ASN A 180 -1.01 7.68 12.68
CA ASN A 180 -0.62 7.47 14.07
C ASN A 180 0.78 8.03 14.31
N SER A 181 0.83 9.29 14.65
CA SER A 181 2.01 10.04 15.08
C SER A 181 2.65 9.53 16.39
N ALA A 182 2.29 8.35 16.87
CA ALA A 182 2.86 7.77 18.08
C ALA A 182 4.09 6.87 17.84
N SER A 183 4.46 6.63 16.59
CA SER A 183 5.72 5.97 16.27
C SER A 183 6.38 6.62 15.05
N CYS A 184 6.78 7.87 15.21
CA CYS A 184 7.90 8.38 14.45
C CYS A 184 9.13 7.58 14.92
N GLY A 185 9.28 6.37 14.38
CA GLY A 185 10.48 5.58 14.58
C GLY A 185 11.62 6.31 13.92
N SER A 186 12.43 6.97 14.75
CA SER A 186 13.65 7.64 14.38
C SER A 186 14.69 6.63 13.87
N ASN A 187 14.52 6.16 12.66
CA ASN A 187 15.60 5.57 11.88
C ASN A 187 15.48 6.14 10.47
N PRO A 188 16.03 7.32 10.23
CA PRO A 188 16.21 7.78 8.87
C PRO A 188 17.15 6.79 8.17
N PRO A 189 16.77 6.21 7.04
CA PRO A 189 17.73 5.46 6.25
C PRO A 189 18.79 6.46 5.76
N ILE A 190 19.99 6.31 6.26
CA ILE A 190 21.15 7.00 5.71
C ILE A 190 21.49 6.23 4.44
N LEU A 191 21.19 6.83 3.29
CA LEU A 191 21.67 6.30 2.01
C LEU A 191 23.02 6.97 1.72
N ALA A 192 24.09 6.23 1.89
CA ALA A 192 25.40 6.59 1.35
C ALA A 192 25.46 6.03 -0.09
N TYR A 193 25.68 6.87 -1.07
CA TYR A 193 26.07 6.53 -2.43
C TYR A 193 27.46 7.06 -2.71
#